data_d47ef10b4995baf89512ea11e86f70e5
#
_entry.id   d47ef10b4995baf89512ea11e86f70e5
#
_cell.length_a   1.000
_cell.length_b   1.000
_cell.length_c   1.000
_cell.angle_alpha   90.00
_cell.angle_beta   90.00
_cell.angle_gamma   90.00
#
_symmetry.space_group_name_H-M   'P 1'
#
loop_
_entity.id
_entity.type
_entity.pdbx_description
1 polymer ?
#
loop_
_entity_poly.entity_id
_entity_poly.type
_entity_poly.pdbx_seq_one_letter_code
_entity_poly.pdbx_strand_id
1 'polypeptide(L)'
;MSMRNKIHKVFSNNQEATSINTISYVIKNFDNFDGEKGSRNTIKKISIENYSFNVKSFKVPHLINRVAYSFFRKSKANRSFEYATILLNNGINTPKPLAYFEYSNFYFLNKSFYVSKQLDYDFTYRELVNNKNYPNFDTILREFTRFTFDLHEKGINFLDHSPGNTLIKKNESTNNYDFYLVDLNRMKFHQMSFEDRMKNFSKLTPRKEMVEVMANEYTKLFGGSEKNIFNQMWLFTEEFQKKFHNKIAIKKKIFFWKKKYRDS
;
A
#
# COMPACT_ATOMS: atom_id res chain seq x y z
N MET A 1 -21.77 31.39 15.16
CA MET A 1 -22.19 29.97 15.25
C MET A 1 -20.92 29.12 15.23
N SER A 2 -20.51 28.56 16.36
CA SER A 2 -19.26 27.80 16.48
C SER A 2 -19.37 26.52 15.62
N MET A 3 -18.53 26.39 14.58
CA MET A 3 -18.45 25.17 13.79
C MET A 3 -17.90 24.04 14.68
N ARG A 4 -18.77 23.16 15.15
CA ARG A 4 -18.35 21.99 15.93
C ARG A 4 -17.56 21.04 15.03
N ASN A 5 -16.25 20.96 15.26
CA ASN A 5 -15.42 19.91 14.67
C ASN A 5 -15.85 18.55 15.24
N LYS A 6 -16.17 17.62 14.35
CA LYS A 6 -16.51 16.24 14.72
C LYS A 6 -15.27 15.36 14.53
N ILE A 7 -14.96 14.55 15.55
CA ILE A 7 -13.88 13.57 15.49
C ILE A 7 -14.53 12.19 15.57
N HIS A 8 -14.30 11.39 14.54
CA HIS A 8 -14.61 9.95 14.53
C HIS A 8 -13.31 9.19 14.71
N LYS A 9 -13.25 8.29 15.69
CA LYS A 9 -12.07 7.48 16.00
C LYS A 9 -12.47 6.04 16.26
N VAL A 10 -11.69 5.12 15.75
CA VAL A 10 -11.84 3.68 15.96
C VAL A 10 -10.49 3.10 16.33
N PHE A 11 -10.47 2.22 17.31
CA PHE A 11 -9.30 1.47 17.75
C PHE A 11 -9.53 -0.01 17.45
N SER A 12 -8.46 -0.76 17.24
CA SER A 12 -8.55 -2.21 17.10
C SER A 12 -8.98 -2.84 18.44
N ASN A 13 -9.66 -3.96 18.36
CA ASN A 13 -10.08 -4.73 19.55
C ASN A 13 -8.87 -5.17 20.38
N ASN A 14 -9.07 -5.33 21.69
CA ASN A 14 -8.05 -5.81 22.65
C ASN A 14 -6.80 -4.92 22.77
N GLN A 15 -6.93 -3.60 22.61
CA GLN A 15 -5.86 -2.67 22.95
C GLN A 15 -5.90 -2.29 24.44
N GLU A 16 -4.72 -2.20 25.04
CA GLU A 16 -4.55 -1.69 26.40
C GLU A 16 -4.93 -0.20 26.47
N ALA A 17 -5.53 0.23 27.57
CA ALA A 17 -5.94 1.62 27.78
C ALA A 17 -4.76 2.61 27.64
N THR A 18 -3.56 2.22 28.10
CA THR A 18 -2.33 3.01 27.97
C THR A 18 -1.99 3.24 26.50
N SER A 19 -2.05 2.19 25.66
CA SER A 19 -1.83 2.31 24.22
C SER A 19 -2.82 3.26 23.55
N ILE A 20 -4.11 3.22 23.94
CA ILE A 20 -5.15 4.10 23.41
C ILE A 20 -4.86 5.57 23.76
N ASN A 21 -4.43 5.84 24.98
CA ASN A 21 -4.08 7.18 25.44
C ASN A 21 -2.84 7.71 24.71
N THR A 22 -1.80 6.89 24.56
CA THR A 22 -0.58 7.24 23.82
C THR A 22 -0.87 7.53 22.35
N ILE A 23 -1.67 6.71 21.68
CA ILE A 23 -2.09 6.95 20.29
C ILE A 23 -2.87 8.28 20.18
N SER A 24 -3.78 8.54 21.11
CA SER A 24 -4.57 9.77 21.12
C SER A 24 -3.68 11.01 21.32
N TYR A 25 -2.67 10.92 22.19
CA TYR A 25 -1.66 11.95 22.38
C TYR A 25 -0.84 12.18 21.10
N VAL A 26 -0.35 11.11 20.46
CA VAL A 26 0.40 11.18 19.21
C VAL A 26 -0.40 11.88 18.11
N ILE A 27 -1.67 11.54 17.95
CA ILE A 27 -2.52 12.16 16.91
C ILE A 27 -2.78 13.64 17.21
N LYS A 28 -3.02 14.00 18.47
CA LYS A 28 -3.23 15.39 18.89
C LYS A 28 -1.99 16.25 18.62
N ASN A 29 -0.80 15.70 18.83
CA ASN A 29 0.48 16.37 18.68
C ASN A 29 1.23 16.00 17.40
N PHE A 30 0.54 15.43 16.40
CA PHE A 30 1.14 14.86 15.20
C PHE A 30 2.12 15.82 14.49
N ASP A 31 1.79 17.10 14.41
CA ASP A 31 2.59 18.08 13.67
C ASP A 31 3.95 18.37 14.37
N ASN A 32 4.08 18.06 15.67
CA ASN A 32 5.31 18.27 16.46
C ASN A 32 6.36 17.16 16.29
N PHE A 33 6.00 16.03 15.68
CA PHE A 33 6.94 14.93 15.40
C PHE A 33 7.59 15.10 14.04
N ASP A 34 8.81 14.56 13.87
CA ASP A 34 9.49 14.50 12.58
C ASP A 34 8.88 13.44 11.67
N GLY A 35 9.05 13.60 10.35
CA GLY A 35 8.55 12.61 9.41
C GLY A 35 8.67 12.99 7.94
N GLU A 36 8.48 11.98 7.09
CA GLU A 36 8.57 12.11 5.63
C GLU A 36 7.31 12.74 5.05
N LYS A 37 7.45 13.91 4.43
CA LYS A 37 6.38 14.62 3.73
C LYS A 37 6.32 14.21 2.27
N GLY A 38 5.39 13.33 1.91
CA GLY A 38 5.07 13.06 0.52
C GLY A 38 4.12 14.10 -0.09
N SER A 39 3.93 14.03 -1.41
CA SER A 39 3.01 14.92 -2.14
C SER A 39 1.54 14.80 -1.68
N ARG A 40 1.13 13.62 -1.25
CA ARG A 40 -0.28 13.30 -0.91
C ARG A 40 -0.48 12.83 0.52
N ASN A 41 0.57 12.42 1.19
CA ASN A 41 0.52 11.86 2.55
C ASN A 41 1.75 12.31 3.31
N THR A 42 1.65 12.32 4.64
CA THR A 42 2.80 12.44 5.54
C THR A 42 2.88 11.17 6.36
N ILE A 43 4.05 10.56 6.43
CA ILE A 43 4.29 9.35 7.22
C ILE A 43 5.27 9.71 8.32
N LYS A 44 4.96 9.33 9.56
CA LYS A 44 5.83 9.53 10.71
C LYS A 44 5.98 8.22 11.47
N LYS A 45 7.24 7.84 11.72
CA LYS A 45 7.59 6.78 12.66
C LYS A 45 7.77 7.45 14.02
N ILE A 46 6.96 7.07 15.00
CA ILE A 46 6.90 7.73 16.29
C ILE A 46 7.07 6.68 17.39
N SER A 47 8.10 6.83 18.20
CA SER A 47 8.34 5.98 19.36
C SER A 47 8.12 6.80 20.64
N ILE A 48 7.28 6.29 21.52
CA ILE A 48 6.99 6.88 22.85
C ILE A 48 6.98 5.73 23.85
N GLU A 49 7.85 5.80 24.86
CA GLU A 49 8.03 4.74 25.85
C GLU A 49 8.29 3.38 25.16
N ASN A 50 7.46 2.39 25.42
CA ASN A 50 7.55 1.05 24.84
C ASN A 50 6.74 0.88 23.55
N TYR A 51 6.14 1.95 23.01
CA TYR A 51 5.31 1.90 21.81
C TYR A 51 6.01 2.51 20.61
N SER A 52 5.96 1.83 19.48
CA SER A 52 6.45 2.33 18.21
C SER A 52 5.33 2.26 17.16
N PHE A 53 4.99 3.43 16.62
CA PHE A 53 3.87 3.63 15.70
C PHE A 53 4.33 4.08 14.32
N ASN A 54 3.65 3.61 13.29
CA ASN A 54 3.66 4.20 11.97
C ASN A 54 2.35 4.96 11.77
N VAL A 55 2.44 6.28 11.65
CA VAL A 55 1.27 7.15 11.50
C VAL A 55 1.26 7.77 10.12
N LYS A 56 0.22 7.45 9.35
CA LYS A 56 0.00 7.98 8.01
C LYS A 56 -1.13 9.00 8.02
N SER A 57 -0.77 10.28 7.82
CA SER A 57 -1.72 11.37 7.62
C SER A 57 -2.05 11.53 6.15
N PHE A 58 -3.33 11.52 5.80
CA PHE A 58 -3.79 11.70 4.43
C PHE A 58 -4.23 13.14 4.18
N LYS A 59 -3.63 13.78 3.18
CA LYS A 59 -4.11 15.08 2.70
C LYS A 59 -5.51 14.94 2.09
N VAL A 60 -6.35 15.91 2.40
CA VAL A 60 -7.71 15.96 1.84
C VAL A 60 -7.64 16.40 0.38
N PRO A 61 -8.33 15.73 -0.53
CA PRO A 61 -8.43 16.15 -1.92
C PRO A 61 -9.15 17.50 -2.07
N HIS A 62 -8.96 18.18 -3.23
CA HIS A 62 -9.64 19.43 -3.57
C HIS A 62 -11.17 19.34 -3.40
N LEU A 63 -11.84 20.51 -3.23
CA LEU A 63 -13.25 20.69 -2.85
C LEU A 63 -14.27 19.73 -3.47
N ILE A 64 -14.17 19.41 -4.75
CA ILE A 64 -15.10 18.52 -5.47
C ILE A 64 -15.07 17.09 -4.88
N ASN A 65 -13.92 16.60 -4.46
CA ASN A 65 -13.78 15.28 -3.83
C ASN A 65 -14.19 15.28 -2.35
N ARG A 66 -14.25 16.44 -1.69
CA ARG A 66 -14.66 16.55 -0.28
C ARG A 66 -16.13 16.15 -0.08
N VAL A 67 -17.01 16.54 -1.00
CA VAL A 67 -18.44 16.18 -0.95
C VAL A 67 -18.64 14.67 -1.17
N ALA A 68 -17.93 14.09 -2.15
CA ALA A 68 -18.04 12.65 -2.44
C ALA A 68 -17.55 11.77 -1.26
N TYR A 69 -16.50 12.21 -0.53
CA TYR A 69 -15.98 11.49 0.64
C TYR A 69 -16.89 11.62 1.89
N SER A 70 -17.68 12.69 2.00
CA SER A 70 -18.55 12.89 3.16
C SER A 70 -19.82 12.04 3.13
N PHE A 71 -20.29 11.64 1.94
CA PHE A 71 -21.59 10.97 1.79
C PHE A 71 -21.54 9.55 1.24
N PHE A 72 -20.52 9.21 0.43
CA PHE A 72 -20.55 7.96 -0.36
C PHE A 72 -19.29 7.08 -0.25
N ARG A 73 -18.20 7.55 0.33
CA ARG A 73 -16.95 6.79 0.32
C ARG A 73 -16.18 6.90 1.64
N LYS A 74 -15.88 5.75 2.26
CA LYS A 74 -14.99 5.66 3.41
C LYS A 74 -13.66 6.38 3.15
N SER A 75 -13.11 7.07 4.16
CA SER A 75 -11.81 7.74 4.04
C SER A 75 -10.68 6.76 3.71
N LYS A 76 -9.53 7.28 3.28
CA LYS A 76 -8.35 6.41 3.07
C LYS A 76 -7.88 5.78 4.39
N ALA A 77 -7.97 6.50 5.51
CA ALA A 77 -7.60 6.00 6.82
C ALA A 77 -8.49 4.84 7.25
N ASN A 78 -9.81 5.01 7.14
CA ASN A 78 -10.78 3.96 7.43
C ASN A 78 -10.53 2.71 6.57
N ARG A 79 -10.40 2.88 5.23
CA ARG A 79 -10.11 1.76 4.34
C ARG A 79 -8.79 1.07 4.66
N SER A 80 -7.73 1.82 5.00
CA SER A 80 -6.45 1.23 5.38
C SER A 80 -6.58 0.38 6.64
N PHE A 81 -7.33 0.83 7.63
CA PHE A 81 -7.59 0.10 8.87
C PHE A 81 -8.43 -1.16 8.60
N GLU A 82 -9.54 -1.01 7.90
CA GLU A 82 -10.46 -2.11 7.58
C GLU A 82 -9.77 -3.19 6.75
N TYR A 83 -9.03 -2.79 5.70
CA TYR A 83 -8.33 -3.73 4.83
C TYR A 83 -7.16 -4.42 5.54
N ALA A 84 -6.43 -3.71 6.42
CA ALA A 84 -5.43 -4.35 7.27
C ALA A 84 -6.04 -5.43 8.18
N THR A 85 -7.21 -5.14 8.77
CA THR A 85 -7.94 -6.11 9.58
C THR A 85 -8.37 -7.32 8.76
N ILE A 86 -8.91 -7.09 7.55
CA ILE A 86 -9.31 -8.18 6.63
C ILE A 86 -8.10 -9.03 6.25
N LEU A 87 -6.96 -8.42 5.91
CA LEU A 87 -5.74 -9.13 5.56
C LEU A 87 -5.29 -10.06 6.70
N LEU A 88 -5.17 -9.53 7.92
CA LEU A 88 -4.74 -10.33 9.08
C LEU A 88 -5.70 -11.46 9.38
N ASN A 89 -7.01 -11.25 9.28
CA ASN A 89 -8.03 -12.30 9.49
C ASN A 89 -7.95 -13.40 8.42
N ASN A 90 -7.39 -13.09 7.24
CA ASN A 90 -7.12 -14.06 6.17
C ASN A 90 -5.69 -14.62 6.21
N GLY A 91 -4.91 -14.37 7.28
CA GLY A 91 -3.54 -14.84 7.39
C GLY A 91 -2.55 -14.16 6.45
N ILE A 92 -2.87 -12.98 5.93
CA ILE A 92 -1.98 -12.17 5.10
C ILE A 92 -1.31 -11.10 5.96
N ASN A 93 0.01 -11.08 5.94
CA ASN A 93 0.79 -10.18 6.76
C ASN A 93 0.68 -8.72 6.32
N THR A 94 0.49 -7.86 7.29
CA THR A 94 0.56 -6.39 7.20
C THR A 94 0.90 -5.84 8.59
N PRO A 95 1.49 -4.64 8.72
CA PRO A 95 1.67 -4.01 10.04
C PRO A 95 0.35 -3.95 10.79
N LYS A 96 0.33 -4.44 12.05
CA LYS A 96 -0.88 -4.53 12.88
C LYS A 96 -1.61 -3.18 12.92
N PRO A 97 -2.87 -3.09 12.47
CA PRO A 97 -3.66 -1.87 12.56
C PRO A 97 -3.96 -1.57 14.03
N LEU A 98 -3.79 -0.33 14.44
CA LEU A 98 -4.05 0.09 15.82
C LEU A 98 -5.26 1.03 15.90
N ALA A 99 -5.32 2.05 15.03
CA ALA A 99 -6.43 2.98 15.01
C ALA A 99 -6.58 3.71 13.68
N TYR A 100 -7.74 4.33 13.48
CA TYR A 100 -7.87 5.42 12.53
C TYR A 100 -8.66 6.58 13.14
N PHE A 101 -8.39 7.79 12.63
CA PHE A 101 -9.03 9.03 13.04
C PHE A 101 -9.50 9.81 11.83
N GLU A 102 -10.71 10.37 11.91
CA GLU A 102 -11.30 11.24 10.90
C GLU A 102 -11.74 12.55 11.56
N TYR A 103 -11.22 13.65 11.07
CA TYR A 103 -11.60 15.00 11.50
C TYR A 103 -12.47 15.62 10.41
N SER A 104 -13.67 15.99 10.77
CA SER A 104 -14.62 16.61 9.83
C SER A 104 -15.26 17.85 10.46
N ASN A 105 -15.59 18.84 9.64
CA ASN A 105 -16.50 19.91 9.99
C ASN A 105 -17.73 19.79 9.11
N PHE A 106 -18.88 19.80 9.77
CA PHE A 106 -20.23 19.75 9.21
C PHE A 106 -20.42 18.68 8.14
N TYR A 107 -19.89 18.87 6.92
CA TYR A 107 -20.07 17.97 5.78
C TYR A 107 -18.75 17.54 5.13
N PHE A 108 -17.61 18.00 5.64
CA PHE A 108 -16.33 17.80 4.93
C PHE A 108 -15.30 17.11 5.81
N LEU A 109 -14.71 16.04 5.29
CA LEU A 109 -13.51 15.44 5.85
C LEU A 109 -12.33 16.41 5.68
N ASN A 110 -11.70 16.80 6.78
CA ASN A 110 -10.57 17.73 6.78
C ASN A 110 -9.22 17.05 6.85
N LYS A 111 -9.09 16.06 7.73
CA LYS A 111 -7.85 15.32 7.98
C LYS A 111 -8.20 13.90 8.40
N SER A 112 -7.42 12.93 7.98
CA SER A 112 -7.56 11.57 8.48
C SER A 112 -6.21 10.92 8.71
N PHE A 113 -6.13 10.05 9.73
CA PHE A 113 -4.93 9.36 10.13
C PHE A 113 -5.19 7.86 10.22
N TYR A 114 -4.26 7.07 9.75
CA TYR A 114 -4.16 5.65 9.99
C TYR A 114 -2.94 5.37 10.84
N VAL A 115 -3.11 4.60 11.89
CA VAL A 115 -2.06 4.22 12.84
C VAL A 115 -1.90 2.71 12.80
N SER A 116 -0.69 2.26 12.56
CA SER A 116 -0.29 0.86 12.70
C SER A 116 0.91 0.73 13.63
N LYS A 117 1.16 -0.49 14.13
CA LYS A 117 2.43 -0.81 14.80
C LYS A 117 3.56 -0.60 13.81
N GLN A 118 4.65 0.03 14.24
CA GLN A 118 5.86 0.09 13.41
C GLN A 118 6.39 -1.34 13.22
N LEU A 119 6.68 -1.68 11.99
CA LEU A 119 7.30 -2.95 11.61
C LEU A 119 8.77 -2.70 11.25
N ASP A 120 9.64 -3.46 11.85
CA ASP A 120 11.03 -3.55 11.43
C ASP A 120 11.14 -4.61 10.32
N TYR A 121 11.66 -4.18 9.18
CA TYR A 121 11.83 -4.99 7.97
C TYR A 121 13.25 -4.81 7.43
N ASP A 122 13.72 -5.77 6.65
CA ASP A 122 15.07 -5.74 6.12
C ASP A 122 15.16 -4.91 4.83
N PHE A 123 14.21 -5.09 3.92
CA PHE A 123 14.15 -4.38 2.64
C PHE A 123 12.72 -4.37 2.07
N THR A 124 12.52 -3.64 0.97
CA THR A 124 11.28 -3.66 0.21
C THR A 124 11.46 -4.44 -1.09
N TYR A 125 10.39 -4.92 -1.70
CA TYR A 125 10.47 -5.58 -3.01
C TYR A 125 11.12 -4.69 -4.08
N ARG A 126 11.18 -3.37 -3.86
CA ARG A 126 11.84 -2.42 -4.78
C ARG A 126 13.35 -2.67 -4.87
N GLU A 127 14.01 -3.01 -3.78
CA GLU A 127 15.44 -3.32 -3.77
C GLU A 127 15.72 -4.55 -4.65
N LEU A 128 14.85 -5.55 -4.60
CA LEU A 128 14.95 -6.72 -5.46
C LEU A 128 14.80 -6.35 -6.95
N VAL A 129 13.84 -5.48 -7.28
CA VAL A 129 13.64 -5.01 -8.67
C VAL A 129 14.84 -4.22 -9.17
N ASN A 130 15.47 -3.41 -8.32
CA ASN A 130 16.56 -2.52 -8.69
C ASN A 130 17.93 -3.22 -8.73
N ASN A 131 18.12 -4.33 -8.01
CA ASN A 131 19.40 -5.03 -7.91
C ASN A 131 19.29 -6.49 -8.39
N LYS A 132 19.86 -6.79 -9.55
CA LYS A 132 19.90 -8.16 -10.11
C LYS A 132 20.69 -9.14 -9.25
N ASN A 133 21.70 -8.64 -8.55
CA ASN A 133 22.63 -9.43 -7.74
C ASN A 133 22.23 -9.41 -6.27
N TYR A 134 20.95 -9.11 -5.96
CA TYR A 134 20.48 -9.17 -4.57
C TYR A 134 20.66 -10.60 -4.02
N PRO A 135 21.19 -10.78 -2.82
CA PRO A 135 21.37 -12.12 -2.24
C PRO A 135 20.05 -12.89 -2.23
N ASN A 136 20.09 -14.16 -2.60
CA ASN A 136 18.91 -15.05 -2.67
C ASN A 136 17.79 -14.56 -3.60
N PHE A 137 18.13 -13.75 -4.61
CA PHE A 137 17.16 -13.10 -5.52
C PHE A 137 16.09 -14.07 -6.04
N ASP A 138 16.48 -15.21 -6.60
CA ASP A 138 15.54 -16.19 -7.19
C ASP A 138 14.62 -16.79 -6.13
N THR A 139 15.16 -17.14 -4.97
CA THR A 139 14.37 -17.67 -3.83
C THR A 139 13.32 -16.65 -3.37
N ILE A 140 13.73 -15.41 -3.12
CA ILE A 140 12.84 -14.33 -2.68
C ILE A 140 11.74 -14.09 -3.71
N LEU A 141 12.08 -14.06 -5.01
CA LEU A 141 11.12 -13.82 -6.08
C LEU A 141 10.08 -14.94 -6.20
N ARG A 142 10.50 -16.19 -6.03
CA ARG A 142 9.59 -17.34 -6.02
C ARG A 142 8.69 -17.35 -4.78
N GLU A 143 9.23 -17.10 -3.60
CA GLU A 143 8.44 -17.00 -2.37
C GLU A 143 7.44 -15.85 -2.44
N PHE A 144 7.85 -14.69 -2.98
CA PHE A 144 6.94 -13.56 -3.23
C PHE A 144 5.83 -13.93 -4.24
N THR A 145 6.14 -14.76 -5.23
CA THR A 145 5.13 -15.24 -6.19
C THR A 145 4.13 -16.17 -5.51
N ARG A 146 4.58 -17.06 -4.62
CA ARG A 146 3.69 -17.92 -3.79
C ARG A 146 2.79 -17.08 -2.88
N PHE A 147 3.37 -16.06 -2.24
CA PHE A 147 2.61 -15.09 -1.45
C PHE A 147 1.55 -14.37 -2.29
N THR A 148 1.89 -13.95 -3.51
CA THR A 148 0.94 -13.31 -4.43
C THR A 148 -0.15 -14.30 -4.89
N PHE A 149 0.19 -15.56 -5.12
CA PHE A 149 -0.78 -16.60 -5.42
C PHE A 149 -1.76 -16.79 -4.26
N ASP A 150 -1.28 -16.84 -3.02
CA ASP A 150 -2.13 -16.95 -1.82
C ASP A 150 -3.11 -15.76 -1.68
N LEU A 151 -2.66 -14.53 -2.00
CA LEU A 151 -3.59 -13.38 -2.11
C LEU A 151 -4.72 -13.64 -3.09
N HIS A 152 -4.39 -14.19 -4.28
CA HIS A 152 -5.35 -14.44 -5.33
C HIS A 152 -6.36 -15.53 -4.95
N GLU A 153 -5.89 -16.63 -4.32
CA GLU A 153 -6.76 -17.70 -3.81
C GLU A 153 -7.74 -17.19 -2.75
N LYS A 154 -7.30 -16.26 -1.92
CA LYS A 154 -8.14 -15.62 -0.90
C LYS A 154 -9.03 -14.49 -1.47
N GLY A 155 -9.05 -14.30 -2.79
CA GLY A 155 -9.85 -13.27 -3.46
C GLY A 155 -9.41 -11.85 -3.15
N ILE A 156 -8.15 -11.63 -2.79
CA ILE A 156 -7.60 -10.32 -2.42
C ILE A 156 -6.90 -9.70 -3.63
N ASN A 157 -7.57 -8.79 -4.32
CA ASN A 157 -7.01 -8.03 -5.44
C ASN A 157 -6.41 -6.71 -4.93
N PHE A 158 -5.09 -6.67 -4.70
CA PHE A 158 -4.36 -5.49 -4.29
C PHE A 158 -4.08 -4.58 -5.48
N LEU A 159 -4.89 -3.55 -5.70
CA LEU A 159 -4.84 -2.68 -6.88
C LEU A 159 -3.57 -1.81 -6.98
N ASP A 160 -2.88 -1.60 -5.88
CA ASP A 160 -1.59 -0.88 -5.83
C ASP A 160 -0.41 -1.84 -5.54
N HIS A 161 -0.51 -3.09 -6.02
CA HIS A 161 0.56 -4.07 -5.92
C HIS A 161 1.77 -3.61 -6.73
N SER A 162 2.71 -2.97 -6.05
CA SER A 162 3.87 -2.30 -6.66
C SER A 162 5.11 -2.42 -5.76
N PRO A 163 6.32 -2.25 -6.28
CA PRO A 163 7.56 -2.58 -5.58
C PRO A 163 7.76 -1.92 -4.21
N GLY A 164 7.23 -0.72 -4.00
CA GLY A 164 7.35 -0.01 -2.72
C GLY A 164 6.29 -0.38 -1.68
N ASN A 165 5.32 -1.22 -2.03
CA ASN A 165 4.17 -1.54 -1.19
C ASN A 165 4.23 -2.94 -0.56
N THR A 166 5.37 -3.62 -0.69
CA THR A 166 5.68 -4.87 0.01
C THR A 166 7.00 -4.71 0.77
N LEU A 167 6.91 -4.86 2.09
CA LEU A 167 8.07 -4.94 2.98
C LEU A 167 8.43 -6.42 3.14
N ILE A 168 9.73 -6.70 3.21
CA ILE A 168 10.25 -8.07 3.27
C ILE A 168 11.11 -8.19 4.52
N LYS A 169 10.88 -9.25 5.28
CA LYS A 169 11.63 -9.59 6.46
C LYS A 169 12.08 -11.03 6.39
N LYS A 170 13.36 -11.28 6.62
CA LYS A 170 13.88 -12.63 6.74
C LYS A 170 13.38 -13.26 8.03
N ASN A 171 12.86 -14.46 7.93
CA ASN A 171 12.44 -15.25 9.08
C ASN A 171 13.60 -16.19 9.47
N GLU A 172 14.33 -15.81 10.51
CA GLU A 172 15.53 -16.53 10.96
C GLU A 172 15.21 -17.97 11.42
N SER A 173 13.99 -18.24 11.87
CA SER A 173 13.59 -19.58 12.34
C SER A 173 13.34 -20.56 11.20
N THR A 174 12.82 -20.09 10.07
CA THR A 174 12.48 -20.91 8.91
C THR A 174 13.43 -20.73 7.74
N ASN A 175 14.32 -19.74 7.81
CA ASN A 175 15.20 -19.28 6.74
C ASN A 175 14.47 -18.83 5.46
N ASN A 176 13.17 -18.58 5.54
CA ASN A 176 12.31 -18.06 4.47
C ASN A 176 12.11 -16.55 4.64
N TYR A 177 11.29 -15.97 3.77
CA TYR A 177 10.96 -14.54 3.80
C TYR A 177 9.49 -14.31 4.09
N ASP A 178 9.19 -13.40 5.03
CA ASP A 178 7.85 -12.92 5.31
C ASP A 178 7.59 -11.63 4.52
N PHE A 179 6.43 -11.57 3.87
CA PHE A 179 6.01 -10.43 3.04
C PHE A 179 4.86 -9.69 3.71
N TYR A 180 5.01 -8.37 3.88
CA TYR A 180 4.03 -7.51 4.53
C TYR A 180 3.52 -6.44 3.57
N LEU A 181 2.22 -6.40 3.32
CA LEU A 181 1.61 -5.38 2.46
C LEU A 181 1.42 -4.07 3.21
N VAL A 182 1.70 -2.95 2.53
CA VAL A 182 1.50 -1.59 3.04
C VAL A 182 0.80 -0.71 1.99
N ASP A 183 0.33 0.47 2.39
CA ASP A 183 -0.47 1.38 1.54
C ASP A 183 -1.79 0.77 1.05
N LEU A 184 -2.54 0.16 1.95
CA LEU A 184 -3.65 -0.75 1.70
C LEU A 184 -4.94 -0.07 1.19
N ASN A 185 -5.00 1.23 1.02
CA ASN A 185 -6.26 1.97 0.79
C ASN A 185 -6.94 1.69 -0.57
N ARG A 186 -6.40 0.77 -1.38
CA ARG A 186 -6.92 0.38 -2.71
C ARG A 186 -6.89 -1.14 -2.89
N MET A 187 -7.93 -1.80 -2.43
CA MET A 187 -8.14 -3.25 -2.60
C MET A 187 -9.55 -3.55 -3.08
N LYS A 188 -9.73 -4.71 -3.68
CA LYS A 188 -11.03 -5.35 -3.94
C LYS A 188 -10.99 -6.76 -3.36
N PHE A 189 -12.13 -7.22 -2.88
CA PHE A 189 -12.29 -8.56 -2.30
C PHE A 189 -13.37 -9.28 -3.10
N HIS A 190 -12.97 -10.21 -3.94
CA HIS A 190 -13.84 -11.01 -4.80
C HIS A 190 -13.05 -12.19 -5.37
N GLN A 191 -13.71 -13.24 -5.81
CA GLN A 191 -13.06 -14.31 -6.56
C GLN A 191 -12.38 -13.72 -7.80
N MET A 192 -11.07 -13.90 -7.91
CA MET A 192 -10.28 -13.32 -8.99
C MET A 192 -10.33 -14.19 -10.24
N SER A 193 -10.69 -13.59 -11.38
CA SER A 193 -10.56 -14.20 -12.68
C SER A 193 -9.09 -14.41 -13.07
N PHE A 194 -8.82 -15.26 -14.04
CA PHE A 194 -7.47 -15.42 -14.57
C PHE A 194 -6.86 -14.08 -15.02
N GLU A 195 -7.65 -13.26 -15.71
CA GLU A 195 -7.23 -11.94 -16.16
C GLU A 195 -6.86 -11.01 -14.98
N ASP A 196 -7.71 -10.94 -13.92
CA ASP A 196 -7.42 -10.14 -12.73
C ASP A 196 -6.10 -10.57 -12.08
N ARG A 197 -5.85 -11.86 -12.00
CA ARG A 197 -4.62 -12.44 -11.43
C ARG A 197 -3.39 -12.04 -12.23
N MET A 198 -3.41 -12.19 -13.55
CA MET A 198 -2.28 -11.82 -14.42
C MET A 198 -2.02 -10.32 -14.40
N LYS A 199 -3.08 -9.51 -14.42
CA LYS A 199 -3.02 -8.06 -14.35
C LYS A 199 -2.47 -7.53 -13.02
N ASN A 200 -2.67 -8.27 -11.93
CA ASN A 200 -2.15 -7.90 -10.61
C ASN A 200 -0.61 -7.85 -10.57
N PHE A 201 0.08 -8.62 -11.42
CA PHE A 201 1.55 -8.59 -11.57
C PHE A 201 2.08 -7.38 -12.35
N SER A 202 1.23 -6.68 -13.10
CA SER A 202 1.64 -5.68 -14.11
C SER A 202 2.48 -4.50 -13.60
N LYS A 203 2.44 -4.21 -12.29
CA LYS A 203 3.15 -3.07 -11.69
C LYS A 203 4.41 -3.48 -10.91
N LEU A 204 4.66 -4.79 -10.78
CA LEU A 204 5.70 -5.30 -9.89
C LEU A 204 7.10 -5.09 -10.45
N THR A 205 7.28 -5.22 -11.75
CA THR A 205 8.58 -5.07 -12.38
C THR A 205 8.45 -4.76 -13.88
N PRO A 206 9.35 -3.94 -14.46
CA PRO A 206 9.47 -3.79 -15.89
C PRO A 206 10.41 -4.85 -16.53
N ARG A 207 10.99 -5.74 -15.71
CA ARG A 207 12.04 -6.68 -16.11
C ARG A 207 11.44 -8.00 -16.54
N LYS A 208 11.63 -8.36 -17.81
CA LYS A 208 11.07 -9.55 -18.44
C LYS A 208 11.52 -10.84 -17.75
N GLU A 209 12.80 -10.92 -17.39
CA GLU A 209 13.37 -12.08 -16.70
C GLU A 209 12.73 -12.33 -15.33
N MET A 210 12.30 -11.29 -14.63
CA MET A 210 11.55 -11.47 -13.38
C MET A 210 10.15 -12.01 -13.63
N VAL A 211 9.50 -11.54 -14.70
CA VAL A 211 8.16 -12.03 -15.07
C VAL A 211 8.24 -13.50 -15.51
N GLU A 212 9.30 -13.93 -16.16
CA GLU A 212 9.55 -15.35 -16.53
C GLU A 212 9.63 -16.23 -15.27
N VAL A 213 10.42 -15.84 -14.28
CA VAL A 213 10.52 -16.57 -13.00
C VAL A 213 9.17 -16.61 -12.26
N MET A 214 8.46 -15.47 -12.21
CA MET A 214 7.13 -15.41 -11.58
C MET A 214 6.11 -16.29 -12.32
N ALA A 215 6.10 -16.28 -13.65
CA ALA A 215 5.20 -17.12 -14.44
C ALA A 215 5.48 -18.62 -14.22
N ASN A 216 6.76 -19.00 -14.23
CA ASN A 216 7.17 -20.38 -13.95
C ASN A 216 6.69 -20.83 -12.56
N GLU A 217 6.92 -20.02 -11.52
CA GLU A 217 6.50 -20.38 -10.15
C GLU A 217 4.98 -20.37 -10.01
N TYR A 218 4.29 -19.39 -10.60
CA TYR A 218 2.83 -19.29 -10.57
C TYR A 218 2.17 -20.49 -11.27
N THR A 219 2.74 -20.96 -12.37
CA THR A 219 2.24 -22.13 -13.11
C THR A 219 2.25 -23.41 -12.26
N LYS A 220 3.28 -23.60 -11.43
CA LYS A 220 3.35 -24.78 -10.53
C LYS A 220 2.19 -24.82 -9.54
N LEU A 221 1.67 -23.66 -9.16
CA LEU A 221 0.59 -23.52 -8.18
C LEU A 221 -0.80 -23.50 -8.81
N PHE A 222 -0.92 -22.77 -9.93
CA PHE A 222 -2.19 -22.55 -10.61
C PHE A 222 -2.53 -23.66 -11.63
N GLY A 223 -1.50 -24.29 -12.19
CA GLY A 223 -1.65 -25.21 -13.33
C GLY A 223 -1.71 -24.51 -14.69
N GLY A 224 -1.91 -25.28 -15.73
CA GLY A 224 -2.06 -24.78 -17.10
C GLY A 224 -0.74 -24.57 -17.84
N SER A 225 -0.74 -23.72 -18.85
CA SER A 225 0.42 -23.46 -19.71
C SER A 225 1.25 -22.29 -19.18
N GLU A 226 2.52 -22.56 -18.84
CA GLU A 226 3.49 -21.52 -18.44
C GLU A 226 3.62 -20.43 -19.51
N LYS A 227 3.65 -20.82 -20.79
CA LYS A 227 3.71 -19.88 -21.91
C LYS A 227 2.50 -18.93 -21.93
N ASN A 228 1.30 -19.45 -21.65
CA ASN A 228 0.10 -18.61 -21.60
C ASN A 228 0.14 -17.65 -20.40
N ILE A 229 0.51 -18.14 -19.21
CA ILE A 229 0.63 -17.34 -17.98
C ILE A 229 1.65 -16.23 -18.18
N PHE A 230 2.84 -16.57 -18.69
CA PHE A 230 3.89 -15.59 -19.00
C PHE A 230 3.41 -14.53 -19.99
N ASN A 231 2.83 -14.95 -21.12
CA ASN A 231 2.38 -14.03 -22.16
C ASN A 231 1.33 -13.03 -21.62
N GLN A 232 0.39 -13.49 -20.78
CA GLN A 232 -0.62 -12.61 -20.19
C GLN A 232 -0.01 -11.66 -19.14
N MET A 233 0.84 -12.16 -18.26
CA MET A 233 1.56 -11.30 -17.29
C MET A 233 2.39 -10.23 -18.02
N TRP A 234 3.12 -10.63 -19.07
CA TRP A 234 3.98 -9.72 -19.83
C TRP A 234 3.17 -8.69 -20.61
N LEU A 235 2.10 -9.09 -21.27
CA LEU A 235 1.18 -8.20 -21.99
C LEU A 235 0.68 -7.08 -21.06
N PHE A 236 0.15 -7.42 -19.87
CA PHE A 236 -0.33 -6.41 -18.91
C PHE A 236 0.81 -5.55 -18.36
N THR A 237 2.01 -6.09 -18.23
CA THR A 237 3.19 -5.33 -17.81
C THR A 237 3.58 -4.30 -18.87
N GLU A 238 3.66 -4.69 -20.15
CA GLU A 238 3.97 -3.78 -21.25
C GLU A 238 2.91 -2.66 -21.38
N GLU A 239 1.62 -3.02 -21.30
CA GLU A 239 0.53 -2.03 -21.31
C GLU A 239 0.65 -1.02 -20.15
N PHE A 240 0.97 -1.52 -18.96
CA PHE A 240 1.18 -0.65 -17.81
C PHE A 240 2.38 0.28 -18.02
N GLN A 241 3.53 -0.25 -18.47
CA GLN A 241 4.73 0.53 -18.75
C GLN A 241 4.47 1.61 -19.80
N LYS A 242 3.80 1.25 -20.90
CA LYS A 242 3.41 2.22 -21.96
C LYS A 242 2.53 3.34 -21.41
N LYS A 243 1.51 3.02 -20.63
CA LYS A 243 0.63 4.01 -19.99
C LYS A 243 1.40 4.89 -18.99
N PHE A 244 2.33 4.31 -18.24
CA PHE A 244 3.16 5.01 -17.27
C PHE A 244 4.12 6.01 -17.95
N HIS A 245 4.84 5.59 -19.00
CA HIS A 245 5.74 6.47 -19.75
C HIS A 245 5.00 7.59 -20.47
N ASN A 246 3.86 7.30 -21.11
CA ASN A 246 3.01 8.32 -21.72
C ASN A 246 2.55 9.37 -20.71
N LYS A 247 2.14 8.95 -19.51
CA LYS A 247 1.75 9.87 -18.44
C LYS A 247 2.90 10.77 -17.98
N ILE A 248 4.12 10.24 -17.90
CA ILE A 248 5.32 11.02 -17.56
C ILE A 248 5.62 12.03 -18.68
N ALA A 249 5.58 11.62 -19.94
CA ALA A 249 5.82 12.47 -21.09
C ALA A 249 4.83 13.66 -21.15
N ILE A 250 3.54 13.39 -20.94
CA ILE A 250 2.50 14.42 -20.88
C ILE A 250 2.77 15.40 -19.72
N LYS A 251 3.10 14.88 -18.53
CA LYS A 251 3.43 15.75 -17.38
C LYS A 251 4.63 16.64 -17.63
N LYS A 252 5.69 16.09 -18.25
CA LYS A 252 6.89 16.88 -18.63
C LYS A 252 6.54 18.00 -19.62
N LYS A 253 5.70 17.71 -20.65
CA LYS A 253 5.22 18.72 -21.59
C LYS A 253 4.43 19.82 -20.89
N ILE A 254 3.45 19.48 -20.04
CA ILE A 254 2.63 20.46 -19.30
C ILE A 254 3.50 21.31 -18.37
N PHE A 255 4.48 20.70 -17.69
CA PHE A 255 5.38 21.46 -16.79
C PHE A 255 6.27 22.43 -17.56
N PHE A 256 6.79 22.01 -18.73
CA PHE A 256 7.58 22.87 -19.61
C PHE A 256 6.76 24.07 -20.12
N TRP A 257 5.50 23.85 -20.52
CA TRP A 257 4.60 24.92 -20.93
C TRP A 257 4.33 25.91 -19.79
N LYS A 258 4.05 25.43 -18.57
CA LYS A 258 3.84 26.29 -17.40
C LYS A 258 5.06 27.13 -17.03
N LYS A 259 6.28 26.61 -17.19
CA LYS A 259 7.51 27.36 -16.95
C LYS A 259 7.69 28.44 -17.99
N LYS A 260 7.46 28.14 -19.26
CA LYS A 260 7.57 29.11 -20.36
C LYS A 260 6.62 30.30 -20.20
N TYR A 261 5.40 30.13 -19.69
CA TYR A 261 4.43 31.18 -19.43
C TYR A 261 4.63 31.95 -18.12
N ARG A 262 5.54 31.50 -17.23
CA ARG A 262 5.89 32.25 -16.00
C ARG A 262 7.10 33.13 -16.19
N ASP A 263 7.93 32.82 -17.17
CA ASP A 263 9.17 33.51 -17.49
C ASP A 263 8.98 34.49 -18.70
N SER A 264 7.76 34.65 -19.22
CA SER A 264 7.27 35.63 -20.18
C SER A 264 6.35 36.65 -19.49
#